data_4ca8627cf7868f745e6850a8b1735c05
#
_entry.id   4ca8627cf7868f745e6850a8b1735c05
#
_cell.length_a   1.000
_cell.length_b   1.000
_cell.length_c   1.000
_cell.angle_alpha   90.00
_cell.angle_beta   90.00
_cell.angle_gamma   90.00
#
_symmetry.space_group_name_H-M   'P 1'
#
loop_
_entity.id
_entity.type
_entity.pdbx_description
1 polymer ?
#
loop_
_entity_poly.entity_id
_entity_poly.type
_entity_poly.pdbx_seq_one_letter_code
_entity_poly.pdbx_strand_id
1 'polypeptide(L)'
;MADYHEGGKYFLHKGKKKLVDQARWTNLLGKEMLLARRLCEAGCGFVTVVDSSWDFHGSGANNPGTLVGMQTLGAQMDHAVSAFLDDVAARGLSDDILLVITGEMGRSPIKKNRDAGTDHHGHLTPLLLAGGGLKMGQVIGQSDRTGSRPASEPYGPENLLATVLHTVFDPNQIRIAPELLPPELSRTILEGKPIKELF
;
A
#
# COMPACT_ATOMS: atom_id res chain seq x y z
N MET A 1 11.35 -3.63 18.30
CA MET A 1 12.14 -3.52 17.05
C MET A 1 11.71 -4.65 16.17
N ALA A 2 11.19 -4.37 14.98
CA ALA A 2 10.95 -5.43 14.03
C ALA A 2 12.27 -6.15 13.76
N ASP A 3 12.31 -7.45 14.06
CA ASP A 3 13.51 -8.24 13.87
C ASP A 3 13.90 -8.25 12.40
N TYR A 4 15.10 -7.76 12.15
CA TYR A 4 15.73 -7.76 10.85
C TYR A 4 16.21 -9.15 10.53
N HIS A 5 15.39 -9.91 9.87
CA HIS A 5 15.87 -11.12 9.25
C HIS A 5 16.43 -10.78 7.85
N GLU A 6 17.63 -11.25 7.57
CA GLU A 6 18.12 -11.44 6.20
C GLU A 6 17.20 -12.47 5.49
N GLY A 7 15.92 -12.19 5.50
CA GLY A 7 14.89 -13.03 4.91
C GLY A 7 14.53 -12.49 3.55
N GLY A 8 14.05 -13.31 2.67
CA GLY A 8 13.55 -12.91 1.37
C GLY A 8 14.49 -13.12 0.20
N LYS A 9 15.72 -13.49 0.45
CA LYS A 9 16.67 -13.81 -0.60
C LYS A 9 16.37 -15.14 -1.32
N TYR A 10 15.72 -16.05 -0.62
CA TYR A 10 15.40 -17.39 -1.12
C TYR A 10 13.99 -17.83 -0.70
N PHE A 11 13.36 -18.62 -1.57
CA PHE A 11 12.13 -19.33 -1.25
C PHE A 11 12.29 -20.83 -1.54
N LEU A 12 11.45 -21.66 -0.95
CA LEU A 12 11.41 -23.08 -1.23
C LEU A 12 10.45 -23.37 -2.39
N HIS A 13 11.00 -23.82 -3.51
CA HIS A 13 10.20 -24.32 -4.63
C HIS A 13 10.53 -25.78 -4.85
N LYS A 14 9.55 -26.66 -4.75
CA LYS A 14 9.72 -28.13 -4.87
C LYS A 14 10.86 -28.68 -4.01
N GLY A 15 10.94 -28.20 -2.75
CA GLY A 15 11.96 -28.63 -1.80
C GLY A 15 13.37 -28.06 -2.02
N LYS A 16 13.56 -27.18 -3.00
CA LYS A 16 14.85 -26.53 -3.27
C LYS A 16 14.79 -25.06 -2.96
N LYS A 17 15.82 -24.52 -2.30
CA LYS A 17 15.98 -23.06 -2.14
C LYS A 17 16.18 -22.42 -3.51
N LYS A 18 15.37 -21.41 -3.81
CA LYS A 18 15.46 -20.62 -5.03
C LYS A 18 15.62 -19.14 -4.68
N LEU A 19 16.39 -18.43 -5.48
CA LEU A 19 16.52 -16.98 -5.35
C LEU A 19 15.17 -16.33 -5.71
N VAL A 20 14.66 -15.49 -4.83
CA VAL A 20 13.40 -14.76 -5.08
C VAL A 20 13.66 -13.58 -5.99
N ASP A 21 14.69 -12.80 -5.66
CA ASP A 21 15.15 -11.66 -6.45
C ASP A 21 16.63 -11.44 -6.19
N GLN A 22 17.41 -11.34 -7.25
CA GLN A 22 18.84 -11.08 -7.14
C GLN A 22 19.16 -9.66 -6.67
N ALA A 23 18.27 -8.71 -6.90
CA ALA A 23 18.44 -7.32 -6.49
C ALA A 23 18.03 -7.09 -5.03
N ARG A 24 17.22 -7.97 -4.43
CA ARG A 24 16.76 -7.84 -3.05
C ARG A 24 17.63 -8.62 -2.08
N TRP A 25 18.69 -7.98 -1.61
CA TRP A 25 19.68 -8.60 -0.72
C TRP A 25 19.22 -8.75 0.72
N THR A 26 18.38 -7.82 1.21
CA THR A 26 17.88 -7.80 2.57
C THR A 26 16.43 -7.33 2.59
N ASN A 27 15.68 -7.72 3.61
CA ASN A 27 14.39 -7.11 3.89
C ASN A 27 14.63 -5.82 4.70
N LEU A 28 14.59 -4.68 4.03
CA LEU A 28 14.77 -3.37 4.65
C LEU A 28 13.44 -2.69 5.03
N LEU A 29 12.30 -3.22 4.60
CA LEU A 29 10.99 -2.57 4.73
C LEU A 29 10.69 -2.12 6.17
N GLY A 30 10.92 -2.96 7.18
CA GLY A 30 10.70 -2.57 8.57
C GLY A 30 11.55 -1.39 9.04
N LYS A 31 12.83 -1.29 8.61
CA LYS A 31 13.70 -0.12 8.92
C LYS A 31 13.27 1.12 8.18
N GLU A 32 12.88 0.96 6.93
CA GLU A 32 12.39 2.06 6.12
C GLU A 32 11.09 2.61 6.68
N MET A 33 10.17 1.75 7.11
CA MET A 33 8.94 2.16 7.80
C MET A 33 9.23 2.83 9.15
N LEU A 34 10.18 2.30 9.95
CA LEU A 34 10.63 2.95 11.18
C LEU A 34 11.24 4.33 10.92
N LEU A 35 12.05 4.46 9.86
CA LEU A 35 12.60 5.76 9.45
C LEU A 35 11.49 6.71 9.01
N ALA A 36 10.54 6.24 8.20
CA ALA A 36 9.39 7.03 7.77
C ALA A 36 8.59 7.58 8.96
N ARG A 37 8.26 6.74 9.95
CA ARG A 37 7.58 7.19 11.17
C ARG A 37 8.38 8.29 11.90
N ARG A 38 9.72 8.11 12.04
CA ARG A 38 10.59 9.12 12.68
C ARG A 38 10.64 10.43 11.91
N LEU A 39 10.62 10.37 10.58
CA LEU A 39 10.56 11.56 9.74
C LEU A 39 9.23 12.30 9.91
N CYS A 40 8.11 11.57 9.99
CA CYS A 40 6.81 12.18 10.28
C CYS A 40 6.81 12.87 11.66
N GLU A 41 7.33 12.22 12.71
CA GLU A 41 7.49 12.85 14.04
C GLU A 41 8.39 14.08 14.01
N ALA A 42 9.36 14.13 13.09
CA ALA A 42 10.24 15.29 12.90
C ALA A 42 9.62 16.40 12.03
N GLY A 43 8.36 16.24 11.61
CA GLY A 43 7.62 17.25 10.84
C GLY A 43 7.62 17.06 9.32
N CYS A 44 8.09 15.92 8.80
CA CYS A 44 7.92 15.62 7.38
C CYS A 44 6.44 15.32 7.09
N GLY A 45 5.81 16.14 6.27
CA GLY A 45 4.40 16.00 5.90
C GLY A 45 4.11 14.85 4.93
N PHE A 46 5.11 14.31 4.24
CA PHE A 46 4.95 13.20 3.30
C PHE A 46 6.25 12.39 3.18
N VAL A 47 6.15 11.08 3.32
CA VAL A 47 7.29 10.15 3.18
C VAL A 47 6.90 9.00 2.28
N THR A 48 7.70 8.70 1.28
CA THR A 48 7.50 7.54 0.40
C THR A 48 8.50 6.44 0.74
N VAL A 49 7.99 5.23 0.96
CA VAL A 49 8.78 4.00 1.08
C VAL A 49 8.50 3.15 -0.15
N VAL A 50 9.53 2.65 -0.79
CA VAL A 50 9.41 1.80 -1.98
C VAL A 50 9.91 0.40 -1.66
N ASP A 51 8.99 -0.57 -1.66
CA ASP A 51 9.32 -1.99 -1.51
C ASP A 51 9.25 -2.69 -2.87
N SER A 52 10.38 -3.18 -3.34
CA SER A 52 10.52 -3.75 -4.68
C SER A 52 10.22 -5.25 -4.73
N SER A 53 10.23 -5.81 -5.95
CA SER A 53 10.19 -7.26 -6.22
C SER A 53 8.81 -7.91 -6.10
N TRP A 54 7.74 -7.14 -6.20
CA TRP A 54 6.37 -7.63 -6.18
C TRP A 54 5.84 -8.06 -7.54
N ASP A 55 6.65 -7.97 -8.60
CA ASP A 55 6.25 -8.27 -9.97
C ASP A 55 6.32 -9.79 -10.28
N PHE A 56 5.40 -10.56 -9.71
CA PHE A 56 5.33 -12.01 -9.83
C PHE A 56 4.64 -12.45 -11.13
N HIS A 57 5.39 -13.05 -12.05
CA HIS A 57 4.86 -13.56 -13.32
C HIS A 57 4.89 -15.08 -13.47
N GLY A 58 5.52 -15.80 -12.55
CA GLY A 58 5.67 -17.25 -12.67
C GLY A 58 6.57 -17.69 -13.84
N SER A 59 7.41 -16.79 -14.36
CA SER A 59 8.17 -16.98 -15.60
C SER A 59 9.49 -17.70 -15.42
N GLY A 60 9.79 -18.19 -14.22
CA GLY A 60 11.02 -18.94 -13.98
C GLY A 60 11.45 -18.99 -12.52
N ALA A 61 12.69 -19.44 -12.32
CA ALA A 61 13.23 -19.67 -10.98
C ALA A 61 13.39 -18.40 -10.15
N ASN A 62 13.63 -17.27 -10.80
CA ASN A 62 13.84 -15.97 -10.15
C ASN A 62 12.61 -15.07 -10.15
N ASN A 63 11.54 -15.51 -10.80
CA ASN A 63 10.25 -14.83 -10.82
C ASN A 63 9.17 -15.86 -10.53
N PRO A 64 8.84 -16.11 -9.25
CA PRO A 64 7.82 -17.05 -8.84
C PRO A 64 6.43 -16.58 -9.22
N GLY A 65 5.45 -17.49 -9.21
CA GLY A 65 4.04 -17.13 -9.26
C GLY A 65 3.61 -16.39 -8.00
N THR A 66 2.48 -15.70 -8.08
CA THR A 66 1.95 -14.84 -7.01
C THR A 66 1.86 -15.57 -5.66
N LEU A 67 1.38 -16.81 -5.63
CA LEU A 67 1.25 -17.57 -4.37
C LEU A 67 2.60 -17.73 -3.66
N VAL A 68 3.62 -18.16 -4.38
CA VAL A 68 4.96 -18.38 -3.80
C VAL A 68 5.62 -17.05 -3.41
N GLY A 69 5.44 -16.03 -4.25
CA GLY A 69 5.93 -14.69 -3.96
C GLY A 69 5.31 -14.10 -2.70
N MET A 70 4.00 -14.22 -2.55
CA MET A 70 3.27 -13.76 -1.36
C MET A 70 3.66 -14.51 -0.09
N GLN A 71 3.96 -15.79 -0.16
CA GLN A 71 4.47 -16.54 0.99
C GLN A 71 5.80 -15.99 1.52
N THR A 72 6.57 -15.33 0.69
CA THR A 72 7.88 -14.77 1.05
C THR A 72 7.79 -13.27 1.35
N LEU A 73 7.36 -12.47 0.38
CA LEU A 73 7.33 -11.01 0.52
C LEU A 73 6.12 -10.53 1.32
N GLY A 74 4.98 -11.19 1.17
CA GLY A 74 3.77 -10.88 1.91
C GLY A 74 3.96 -11.07 3.42
N ALA A 75 4.61 -12.15 3.84
CA ALA A 75 4.92 -12.38 5.25
C ALA A 75 5.86 -11.31 5.83
N GLN A 76 6.82 -10.82 5.04
CA GLN A 76 7.72 -9.74 5.45
C GLN A 76 6.99 -8.40 5.56
N MET A 77 6.12 -8.11 4.60
CA MET A 77 5.28 -6.91 4.62
C MET A 77 4.32 -6.95 5.82
N ASP A 78 3.64 -8.06 6.04
CA ASP A 78 2.72 -8.25 7.16
C ASP A 78 3.41 -7.95 8.51
N HIS A 79 4.61 -8.52 8.72
CA HIS A 79 5.39 -8.27 9.93
C HIS A 79 5.83 -6.80 10.07
N ALA A 80 6.28 -6.17 8.99
CA ALA A 80 6.72 -4.77 9.02
C ALA A 80 5.56 -3.80 9.25
N VAL A 81 4.42 -4.04 8.59
CA VAL A 81 3.22 -3.21 8.71
C VAL A 81 2.59 -3.35 10.09
N SER A 82 2.45 -4.58 10.62
CA SER A 82 1.90 -4.77 11.97
C SER A 82 2.77 -4.09 13.03
N ALA A 83 4.10 -4.25 12.96
CA ALA A 83 5.01 -3.58 13.88
C ALA A 83 4.95 -2.04 13.77
N PHE A 84 4.77 -1.51 12.56
CA PHE A 84 4.58 -0.07 12.35
C PHE A 84 3.29 0.43 12.99
N LEU A 85 2.19 -0.27 12.79
CA LEU A 85 0.88 0.10 13.35
C LEU A 85 0.90 0.04 14.88
N ASP A 86 1.52 -0.99 15.46
CA ASP A 86 1.68 -1.12 16.91
C ASP A 86 2.54 0.01 17.49
N ASP A 87 3.65 0.38 16.82
CA ASP A 87 4.53 1.47 17.27
C ASP A 87 3.83 2.84 17.17
N VAL A 88 3.08 3.09 16.08
CA VAL A 88 2.28 4.31 15.90
C VAL A 88 1.19 4.41 16.99
N ALA A 89 0.48 3.32 17.25
CA ALA A 89 -0.56 3.27 18.29
C ALA A 89 0.01 3.46 19.68
N ALA A 90 1.11 2.79 20.02
CA ALA A 90 1.78 2.92 21.33
C ALA A 90 2.29 4.34 21.61
N ARG A 91 2.49 5.15 20.58
CA ARG A 91 2.93 6.54 20.66
C ARG A 91 1.79 7.55 20.62
N GLY A 92 0.55 7.10 20.43
CA GLY A 92 -0.62 7.98 20.28
C GLY A 92 -0.64 8.77 18.96
N LEU A 93 0.04 8.24 17.92
CA LEU A 93 0.17 8.91 16.61
C LEU A 93 -0.81 8.38 15.55
N SER A 94 -1.79 7.56 15.95
CA SER A 94 -2.72 6.92 15.00
C SER A 94 -3.57 7.91 14.21
N ASP A 95 -3.90 9.05 14.81
CA ASP A 95 -4.66 10.10 14.14
C ASP A 95 -3.78 11.08 13.35
N ASP A 96 -2.49 11.13 13.67
CA ASP A 96 -1.53 12.06 13.07
C ASP A 96 -0.80 11.47 11.85
N ILE A 97 -0.76 10.14 11.71
CA ILE A 97 -0.05 9.45 10.62
C ILE A 97 -1.03 8.59 9.83
N LEU A 98 -1.20 8.92 8.55
CA LEU A 98 -1.90 8.08 7.59
C LEU A 98 -0.91 7.17 6.86
N LEU A 99 -1.04 5.86 7.02
CA LEU A 99 -0.35 4.86 6.21
C LEU A 99 -1.19 4.53 4.98
N VAL A 100 -0.57 4.64 3.79
CA VAL A 100 -1.15 4.23 2.51
C VAL A 100 -0.26 3.16 1.90
N ILE A 101 -0.81 1.98 1.59
CA ILE A 101 -0.08 0.91 0.90
C ILE A 101 -0.85 0.56 -0.38
N THR A 102 -0.20 0.68 -1.50
CA THR A 102 -0.76 0.35 -2.81
C THR A 102 0.32 -0.08 -3.79
N GLY A 103 -0.07 -0.75 -4.85
CA GLY A 103 0.72 -0.94 -6.06
C GLY A 103 0.06 -0.19 -7.22
N GLU A 104 0.72 -0.18 -8.36
CA GLU A 104 0.22 0.49 -9.57
C GLU A 104 -0.92 -0.29 -10.25
N MET A 105 -1.02 -1.62 -9.98
CA MET A 105 -2.06 -2.47 -10.57
C MET A 105 -2.24 -3.76 -9.78
N GLY A 106 -3.36 -4.43 -9.99
CA GLY A 106 -3.61 -5.79 -9.51
C GLY A 106 -3.04 -6.87 -10.41
N ARG A 107 -3.35 -8.12 -10.09
CA ARG A 107 -2.97 -9.30 -10.85
C ARG A 107 -4.20 -10.00 -11.42
N SER A 108 -4.07 -10.55 -12.64
CA SER A 108 -5.15 -11.25 -13.31
C SER A 108 -5.66 -12.44 -12.49
N PRO A 109 -6.98 -12.56 -12.27
CA PRO A 109 -7.57 -13.72 -11.60
C PRO A 109 -7.60 -14.94 -12.52
N ILE A 110 -7.35 -14.76 -13.82
CA ILE A 110 -7.41 -15.84 -14.82
C ILE A 110 -6.13 -16.66 -14.72
N LYS A 111 -6.29 -17.97 -14.50
CA LYS A 111 -5.18 -18.91 -14.60
C LYS A 111 -4.71 -19.01 -16.05
N LYS A 112 -3.51 -18.52 -16.31
CA LYS A 112 -2.74 -18.96 -17.47
C LYS A 112 -1.71 -19.97 -16.96
N ASN A 113 -1.65 -21.13 -17.54
CA ASN A 113 -0.81 -22.27 -17.11
C ASN A 113 -1.22 -22.81 -15.71
N ARG A 114 -0.31 -22.83 -14.73
CA ARG A 114 -0.54 -23.43 -13.41
C ARG A 114 -0.80 -22.42 -12.30
N ASP A 115 -0.43 -21.18 -12.50
CA ASP A 115 -0.51 -20.14 -11.47
C ASP A 115 -1.45 -19.00 -11.89
N ALA A 116 -2.34 -18.61 -10.99
CA ALA A 116 -3.12 -17.38 -11.14
C ALA A 116 -2.25 -16.15 -10.83
N GLY A 117 -2.63 -14.97 -11.32
CA GLY A 117 -1.97 -13.74 -10.99
C GLY A 117 -0.66 -13.48 -11.76
N THR A 118 -0.47 -14.11 -12.91
CA THR A 118 0.74 -13.96 -13.71
C THR A 118 0.76 -12.74 -14.61
N ASP A 119 -0.41 -12.20 -14.96
CA ASP A 119 -0.54 -11.03 -15.83
C ASP A 119 -0.94 -9.78 -15.03
N HIS A 120 -0.57 -8.62 -15.53
CA HIS A 120 -1.02 -7.33 -15.00
C HIS A 120 -2.52 -7.16 -15.23
N HIS A 121 -3.21 -6.56 -14.26
CA HIS A 121 -4.66 -6.36 -14.30
C HIS A 121 -5.02 -4.98 -13.77
N GLY A 122 -5.12 -4.01 -14.67
CA GLY A 122 -5.33 -2.60 -14.33
C GLY A 122 -6.75 -2.22 -13.90
N HIS A 123 -7.70 -3.16 -13.91
CA HIS A 123 -9.09 -2.87 -13.51
C HIS A 123 -9.32 -2.89 -12.00
N LEU A 124 -8.44 -3.55 -11.26
CA LEU A 124 -8.51 -3.67 -9.81
C LEU A 124 -7.10 -3.51 -9.23
N THR A 125 -6.97 -2.69 -8.21
CA THR A 125 -5.71 -2.47 -7.51
C THR A 125 -5.95 -2.62 -6.01
N PRO A 126 -5.12 -3.37 -5.27
CA PRO A 126 -5.24 -3.43 -3.82
C PRO A 126 -4.82 -2.09 -3.21
N LEU A 127 -5.58 -1.65 -2.20
CA LEU A 127 -5.31 -0.45 -1.43
C LEU A 127 -5.54 -0.75 0.05
N LEU A 128 -4.59 -0.37 0.89
CA LEU A 128 -4.74 -0.39 2.35
C LEU A 128 -4.52 1.03 2.87
N LEU A 129 -5.41 1.45 3.76
CA LEU A 129 -5.31 2.71 4.48
C LEU A 129 -5.37 2.41 5.98
N ALA A 130 -4.54 3.07 6.78
CA ALA A 130 -4.58 2.94 8.23
C ALA A 130 -4.17 4.24 8.92
N GLY A 131 -4.94 4.67 9.91
CA GLY A 131 -4.67 5.88 10.69
C GLY A 131 -5.20 7.17 10.07
N GLY A 132 -4.56 8.29 10.41
CA GLY A 132 -4.94 9.63 9.91
C GLY A 132 -6.31 10.11 10.36
N GLY A 133 -6.84 9.63 11.48
CA GLY A 133 -8.18 9.97 11.97
C GLY A 133 -9.34 9.42 11.13
N LEU A 134 -9.06 8.55 10.15
CA LEU A 134 -10.08 7.98 9.27
C LEU A 134 -10.82 6.82 9.96
N LYS A 135 -12.06 6.56 9.53
CA LYS A 135 -12.84 5.41 10.02
C LYS A 135 -12.25 4.10 9.50
N MET A 136 -11.56 3.38 10.38
CA MET A 136 -10.88 2.12 10.05
C MET A 136 -11.79 0.90 10.25
N GLY A 137 -11.26 -0.31 9.95
CA GLY A 137 -11.95 -1.58 10.15
C GLY A 137 -13.00 -1.90 9.08
N GLN A 138 -12.89 -1.33 7.91
CA GLN A 138 -13.83 -1.47 6.80
C GLN A 138 -13.19 -2.20 5.61
N VAL A 139 -14.01 -2.88 4.85
CA VAL A 139 -13.71 -3.34 3.49
C VAL A 139 -14.58 -2.52 2.53
N ILE A 140 -13.94 -1.70 1.71
CA ILE A 140 -14.61 -0.79 0.79
C ILE A 140 -14.39 -1.28 -0.64
N GLY A 141 -15.48 -1.36 -1.39
CA GLY A 141 -15.47 -1.89 -2.74
C GLY A 141 -15.59 -3.42 -2.80
N GLN A 142 -16.02 -3.90 -3.95
CA GLN A 142 -16.22 -5.30 -4.23
C GLN A 142 -15.93 -5.61 -5.69
N SER A 143 -15.25 -6.71 -5.96
CA SER A 143 -15.11 -7.26 -7.30
C SER A 143 -16.32 -8.12 -7.70
N ASP A 144 -16.45 -8.33 -8.99
CA ASP A 144 -17.35 -9.34 -9.52
C ASP A 144 -16.94 -10.76 -9.05
N ARG A 145 -17.79 -11.75 -9.30
CA ARG A 145 -17.56 -13.15 -8.89
C ARG A 145 -16.28 -13.73 -9.48
N THR A 146 -15.77 -13.17 -10.55
CA THR A 146 -14.55 -13.63 -11.21
C THR A 146 -13.29 -12.87 -10.76
N GLY A 147 -13.42 -11.81 -9.95
CA GLY A 147 -12.31 -10.95 -9.56
C GLY A 147 -11.74 -10.12 -10.71
N SER A 148 -12.52 -9.93 -11.79
CA SER A 148 -12.03 -9.31 -13.02
C SER A 148 -12.39 -7.84 -13.15
N ARG A 149 -13.49 -7.41 -12.55
CA ARG A 149 -13.99 -6.03 -12.65
C ARG A 149 -14.61 -5.59 -11.33
N PRO A 150 -14.69 -4.29 -11.05
CA PRO A 150 -15.44 -3.80 -9.92
C PRO A 150 -16.93 -4.12 -10.11
N ALA A 151 -17.59 -4.57 -9.03
CA ALA A 151 -19.03 -4.79 -8.95
C ALA A 151 -19.71 -3.67 -8.14
N SER A 152 -18.98 -2.96 -7.30
CA SER A 152 -19.42 -1.71 -6.67
C SER A 152 -18.93 -0.52 -7.48
N GLU A 153 -19.42 0.69 -7.13
CA GLU A 153 -18.87 1.94 -7.67
C GLU A 153 -17.37 1.99 -7.39
N PRO A 154 -16.52 2.11 -8.42
CA PRO A 154 -15.07 2.08 -8.23
C PRO A 154 -14.55 3.43 -7.73
N TYR A 155 -13.53 3.40 -6.92
CA TYR A 155 -12.69 4.54 -6.60
C TYR A 155 -11.44 4.53 -7.47
N GLY A 156 -11.10 5.69 -8.05
CA GLY A 156 -9.91 5.90 -8.86
C GLY A 156 -8.77 6.56 -8.09
N PRO A 157 -7.62 6.77 -8.74
CA PRO A 157 -6.49 7.49 -8.15
C PRO A 157 -6.84 8.89 -7.66
N GLU A 158 -7.75 9.58 -8.33
CA GLU A 158 -8.25 10.90 -7.95
C GLU A 158 -9.00 10.88 -6.60
N ASN A 159 -9.72 9.81 -6.31
CA ASN A 159 -10.40 9.63 -5.03
C ASN A 159 -9.40 9.37 -3.90
N LEU A 160 -8.35 8.57 -4.18
CA LEU A 160 -7.25 8.36 -3.24
C LEU A 160 -6.52 9.67 -2.95
N LEU A 161 -6.17 10.45 -4.00
CA LEU A 161 -5.53 11.75 -3.83
C LEU A 161 -6.39 12.69 -2.99
N ALA A 162 -7.69 12.80 -3.28
CA ALA A 162 -8.61 13.61 -2.50
C ALA A 162 -8.69 13.13 -1.04
N THR A 163 -8.69 11.82 -0.79
CA THR A 163 -8.71 11.24 0.56
C THR A 163 -7.45 11.65 1.33
N VAL A 164 -6.27 11.49 0.74
CA VAL A 164 -5.01 11.91 1.37
C VAL A 164 -5.00 13.41 1.66
N LEU A 165 -5.41 14.22 0.69
CA LEU A 165 -5.44 15.68 0.86
C LEU A 165 -6.44 16.13 1.94
N HIS A 166 -7.61 15.49 2.04
CA HIS A 166 -8.59 15.79 3.09
C HIS A 166 -8.16 15.30 4.48
N THR A 167 -7.24 14.35 4.55
CA THR A 167 -6.62 13.94 5.82
C THR A 167 -5.56 14.95 6.29
N VAL A 168 -4.79 15.50 5.34
CA VAL A 168 -3.69 16.44 5.65
C VAL A 168 -4.17 17.88 5.81
N PHE A 169 -5.20 18.28 5.07
CA PHE A 169 -5.73 19.65 5.04
C PHE A 169 -7.20 19.66 5.43
N ASP A 170 -7.61 20.64 6.23
CA ASP A 170 -9.03 20.91 6.47
C ASP A 170 -9.62 21.69 5.27
N PRO A 171 -10.53 21.09 4.48
CA PRO A 171 -11.16 21.77 3.34
C PRO A 171 -11.90 23.05 3.73
N ASN A 172 -12.39 23.17 4.98
CA ASN A 172 -13.06 24.36 5.43
C ASN A 172 -12.09 25.53 5.62
N GLN A 173 -10.90 25.26 6.15
CA GLN A 173 -9.84 26.26 6.25
C GLN A 173 -9.38 26.72 4.86
N ILE A 174 -9.19 25.80 3.92
CA ILE A 174 -8.81 26.14 2.54
C ILE A 174 -9.91 26.95 1.84
N ARG A 175 -11.18 26.69 2.12
CA ARG A 175 -12.30 27.47 1.57
C ARG A 175 -12.30 28.92 2.04
N ILE A 176 -11.89 29.17 3.30
CA ILE A 176 -11.85 30.52 3.89
C ILE A 176 -10.58 31.27 3.44
N ALA A 177 -9.47 30.58 3.26
CA ALA A 177 -8.18 31.16 2.92
C ALA A 177 -7.47 30.35 1.80
N PRO A 178 -8.04 30.38 0.57
CA PRO A 178 -7.53 29.59 -0.55
C PRO A 178 -6.12 30.00 -1.01
N GLU A 179 -5.69 31.20 -0.64
CA GLU A 179 -4.36 31.75 -0.94
C GLU A 179 -3.23 31.10 -0.12
N LEU A 180 -3.55 30.30 0.89
CA LEU A 180 -2.54 29.56 1.68
C LEU A 180 -1.84 28.48 0.86
N LEU A 181 -2.44 28.03 -0.22
CA LEU A 181 -1.91 26.98 -1.09
C LEU A 181 -1.91 27.42 -2.56
N PRO A 182 -1.11 26.79 -3.41
CA PRO A 182 -1.20 26.98 -4.86
C PRO A 182 -2.64 26.73 -5.37
N PRO A 183 -3.13 27.52 -6.33
CA PRO A 183 -4.52 27.44 -6.81
C PRO A 183 -4.96 26.03 -7.26
N GLU A 184 -4.07 25.29 -7.91
CA GLU A 184 -4.34 23.93 -8.38
C GLU A 184 -4.56 22.98 -7.21
N LEU A 185 -3.76 23.13 -6.14
CA LEU A 185 -3.88 22.31 -4.93
C LEU A 185 -5.16 22.66 -4.17
N SER A 186 -5.44 23.96 -3.98
CA SER A 186 -6.68 24.41 -3.35
C SER A 186 -7.91 23.88 -4.08
N ARG A 187 -7.91 23.95 -5.42
CA ARG A 187 -8.99 23.38 -6.23
C ARG A 187 -9.12 21.87 -6.07
N THR A 188 -8.00 21.13 -6.09
CA THR A 188 -8.02 19.67 -5.91
C THR A 188 -8.59 19.27 -4.54
N ILE A 189 -8.28 20.04 -3.50
CA ILE A 189 -8.85 19.82 -2.15
C ILE A 189 -10.36 20.12 -2.15
N LEU A 190 -10.77 21.26 -2.71
CA LEU A 190 -12.16 21.74 -2.61
C LEU A 190 -13.14 21.00 -3.52
N GLU A 191 -12.69 20.55 -4.69
CA GLU A 191 -13.52 19.87 -5.70
C GLU A 191 -13.33 18.34 -5.67
N GLY A 192 -12.27 17.84 -5.01
CA GLY A 192 -11.93 16.44 -4.92
C GLY A 192 -13.00 15.64 -4.17
N LYS A 193 -13.23 14.41 -4.62
CA LYS A 193 -14.19 13.48 -4.02
C LYS A 193 -13.45 12.37 -3.30
N PRO A 194 -13.26 12.48 -1.98
CA PRO A 194 -12.58 11.43 -1.21
C PRO A 194 -13.42 10.14 -1.15
N ILE A 195 -12.80 9.07 -0.68
CA ILE A 195 -13.48 7.82 -0.34
C ILE A 195 -14.39 8.10 0.87
N LYS A 196 -15.66 8.31 0.61
CA LYS A 196 -16.62 8.88 1.57
C LYS A 196 -16.84 8.02 2.81
N GLU A 197 -16.67 6.70 2.71
CA GLU A 197 -16.84 5.76 3.82
C GLU A 197 -15.79 5.95 4.92
N LEU A 198 -14.70 6.63 4.61
CA LEU A 198 -13.56 6.84 5.52
C LEU A 198 -13.72 8.08 6.43
N PHE A 199 -14.70 8.96 6.15
CA PHE A 199 -14.94 10.21 6.89
C PHE A 199 -16.20 10.22 7.74
#